data_ec506512e976a660a37cc5c09967955e
#
_entry.id   ec506512e976a660a37cc5c09967955e
#
_cell.length_a   1.000
_cell.length_b   1.000
_cell.length_c   1.000
_cell.angle_alpha   90.00
_cell.angle_beta   90.00
_cell.angle_gamma   90.00
#
_symmetry.space_group_name_H-M   'P 1'
#
loop_
_entity.id
_entity.type
_entity.pdbx_description
1 polymer ?
#
loop_
_entity_poly.entity_id
_entity_poly.type
_entity_poly.pdbx_seq_one_letter_code
_entity_poly.pdbx_strand_id
1 'polypeptide(L)'
;MKARRKVWLAPLLRWRDRLLTSADFQRRALRWPIAGWVARRRMRALFDLCSGFVYSQVLLACIRLQLLDRLARSPCSAADLAAELNLPPPSTERLLEAAESLELVESRAGGKVGLGTLGAALLGNPSVAMMIEHHSALYSDLQDPIALLRGQRETTELGRFWAYAETDTPTALGSDETAAYSRLMAASQELIAEQVLNACALQRHRRGLDIGGGEGAFAAAVMKRHAGLAMCVFDLPSVCQRAQARFEQDGFGARAQTHGGDFLNDVMPTGFDLVSLVRVLHDQDDDEACQLLRSARTALTPDGRLLIAEPMLDTRGAERVGAAYFGFYLMAMGQGRARSRREIERMLAETGFCDVKEHRTAAPLLVRVLTARPTPLEGQS
;
A
#
# COMPACT_ATOMS: atom_id res chain seq x y z
N MET A 1 -20.80 12.13 20.70
CA MET A 1 -20.53 11.63 22.07
C MET A 1 -19.06 11.49 22.42
N LYS A 2 -18.13 11.11 21.51
CA LYS A 2 -16.67 10.97 21.82
C LYS A 2 -15.98 12.30 22.17
N ALA A 3 -16.36 13.43 21.59
CA ALA A 3 -15.76 14.73 21.87
C ALA A 3 -16.03 15.24 23.30
N ARG A 4 -17.26 15.10 23.81
CA ARG A 4 -17.63 15.51 25.18
C ARG A 4 -16.90 14.70 26.27
N ARG A 5 -16.64 13.40 26.06
CA ARG A 5 -15.85 12.58 27.01
C ARG A 5 -14.39 13.05 27.15
N LYS A 6 -13.79 13.63 26.10
CA LYS A 6 -12.41 14.14 26.15
C LYS A 6 -12.26 15.39 27.02
N VAL A 7 -13.28 16.23 27.13
CA VAL A 7 -13.21 17.48 27.92
C VAL A 7 -13.12 17.18 29.41
N TRP A 8 -13.91 16.24 29.93
CA TRP A 8 -13.85 15.85 31.35
C TRP A 8 -12.55 15.16 31.77
N LEU A 9 -11.84 14.55 30.82
CA LEU A 9 -10.57 13.88 31.06
C LEU A 9 -9.36 14.84 30.94
N ALA A 10 -9.55 16.06 30.47
CA ALA A 10 -8.47 17.01 30.22
C ALA A 10 -7.56 17.31 31.43
N PRO A 11 -8.09 17.48 32.68
CA PRO A 11 -7.24 17.67 33.86
C PRO A 11 -6.41 16.42 34.19
N LEU A 12 -7.00 15.23 34.08
CA LEU A 12 -6.33 13.95 34.31
C LEU A 12 -5.24 13.69 33.27
N LEU A 13 -5.50 14.02 32.02
CA LEU A 13 -4.52 13.89 30.93
C LEU A 13 -3.35 14.85 31.15
N ARG A 14 -3.60 16.11 31.54
CA ARG A 14 -2.54 17.06 31.87
C ARG A 14 -1.69 16.62 33.07
N TRP A 15 -2.32 16.07 34.11
CA TRP A 15 -1.62 15.51 35.26
C TRP A 15 -0.75 14.31 34.84
N ARG A 16 -1.30 13.38 34.07
CA ARG A 16 -0.58 12.26 33.47
C ARG A 16 0.63 12.75 32.69
N ASP A 17 0.47 13.74 31.83
CA ASP A 17 1.52 14.25 30.97
C ASP A 17 2.65 14.87 31.80
N ARG A 18 2.31 15.65 32.84
CA ARG A 18 3.29 16.19 33.80
C ARG A 18 4.08 15.11 34.53
N LEU A 19 3.42 14.02 34.94
CA LEU A 19 4.10 12.89 35.56
C LEU A 19 5.02 12.19 34.57
N LEU A 20 4.54 11.89 33.37
CA LEU A 20 5.28 11.17 32.35
C LEU A 20 6.48 11.97 31.81
N THR A 21 6.44 13.30 31.83
CA THR A 21 7.57 14.17 31.45
C THR A 21 8.61 14.34 32.55
N SER A 22 8.29 13.97 33.79
CA SER A 22 9.22 14.07 34.92
C SER A 22 10.27 12.96 34.89
N ALA A 23 11.55 13.31 34.72
CA ALA A 23 12.66 12.35 34.73
C ALA A 23 12.75 11.58 36.06
N ASP A 24 12.43 12.25 37.19
CA ASP A 24 12.43 11.64 38.53
C ASP A 24 11.31 10.59 38.66
N PHE A 25 10.14 10.89 38.14
CA PHE A 25 9.05 9.91 38.09
C PHE A 25 9.42 8.71 37.22
N GLN A 26 9.99 8.92 36.05
CA GLN A 26 10.42 7.83 35.13
C GLN A 26 11.45 6.91 35.83
N ARG A 27 12.47 7.51 36.52
CA ARG A 27 13.48 6.75 37.28
C ARG A 27 12.85 5.92 38.41
N ARG A 28 11.92 6.52 39.18
CA ARG A 28 11.20 5.81 40.24
C ARG A 28 10.29 4.72 39.71
N ALA A 29 9.56 5.00 38.63
CA ALA A 29 8.66 4.03 38.00
C ALA A 29 9.38 2.75 37.58
N LEU A 30 10.62 2.83 37.11
CA LEU A 30 11.42 1.64 36.74
C LEU A 30 11.71 0.69 37.90
N ARG A 31 11.68 1.19 39.17
CA ARG A 31 11.93 0.38 40.38
C ARG A 31 10.69 -0.35 40.90
N TRP A 32 9.49 0.02 40.44
CA TRP A 32 8.24 -0.61 40.87
C TRP A 32 7.86 -1.76 39.95
N PRO A 33 7.42 -2.92 40.45
CA PRO A 33 7.17 -4.10 39.61
C PRO A 33 6.24 -3.84 38.43
N ILE A 34 5.04 -3.31 38.68
CA ILE A 34 4.02 -3.07 37.63
C ILE A 34 4.37 -1.83 36.80
N ALA A 35 4.69 -0.71 37.46
CA ALA A 35 5.07 0.53 36.75
C ALA A 35 6.37 0.34 35.94
N GLY A 36 7.33 -0.41 36.46
CA GLY A 36 8.57 -0.74 35.77
C GLY A 36 8.37 -1.61 34.54
N TRP A 37 7.42 -2.53 34.56
CA TRP A 37 7.05 -3.29 33.37
C TRP A 37 6.49 -2.37 32.25
N VAL A 38 5.56 -1.48 32.61
CA VAL A 38 4.99 -0.52 31.66
C VAL A 38 6.07 0.45 31.16
N ALA A 39 6.93 0.96 32.05
CA ALA A 39 8.01 1.90 31.69
C ALA A 39 9.02 1.25 30.73
N ARG A 40 9.46 0.01 31.00
CA ARG A 40 10.34 -0.76 30.11
C ARG A 40 9.71 -1.02 28.73
N ARG A 41 8.41 -1.39 28.70
CA ARG A 41 7.69 -1.60 27.43
C ARG A 41 7.64 -0.31 26.59
N ARG A 42 7.37 0.83 27.22
CA ARG A 42 7.36 2.15 26.54
C ARG A 42 8.75 2.57 26.07
N MET A 43 9.77 2.32 26.89
CA MET A 43 11.16 2.60 26.52
C MET A 43 11.57 1.75 25.30
N ARG A 44 11.26 0.45 25.28
CA ARG A 44 11.50 -0.38 24.09
C ARG A 44 10.79 0.17 22.86
N ALA A 45 9.50 0.49 22.96
CA ALA A 45 8.74 1.04 21.83
C ALA A 45 9.31 2.36 21.30
N LEU A 46 9.83 3.23 22.22
CA LEU A 46 10.51 4.46 21.81
C LEU A 46 11.86 4.16 21.13
N PHE A 47 12.60 3.20 21.67
CA PHE A 47 13.88 2.78 21.10
C PHE A 47 13.68 2.16 19.70
N ASP A 48 12.65 1.32 19.51
CA ASP A 48 12.29 0.77 18.22
C ASP A 48 11.96 1.86 17.20
N LEU A 49 11.27 2.93 17.62
CA LEU A 49 11.03 4.10 16.76
C LEU A 49 12.32 4.82 16.36
N CYS A 50 13.26 5.00 17.32
CA CYS A 50 14.54 5.62 17.03
C CYS A 50 15.43 4.78 16.12
N SER A 51 15.37 3.45 16.26
CA SER A 51 16.24 2.50 15.53
C SER A 51 15.63 1.98 14.23
N GLY A 52 14.35 2.23 14.00
CA GLY A 52 13.59 1.66 12.88
C GLY A 52 14.21 1.91 11.51
N PHE A 53 14.88 3.05 11.32
CA PHE A 53 15.59 3.35 10.08
C PHE A 53 16.78 2.41 9.85
N VAL A 54 17.47 1.94 10.93
CA VAL A 54 18.54 0.95 10.80
C VAL A 54 17.97 -0.41 10.46
N TYR A 55 16.85 -0.81 11.10
CA TYR A 55 16.21 -2.10 10.84
C TYR A 55 15.79 -2.26 9.38
N SER A 56 15.24 -1.22 8.81
CA SER A 56 14.87 -1.22 7.39
C SER A 56 16.08 -1.24 6.44
N GLN A 57 17.23 -0.64 6.83
CA GLN A 57 18.46 -0.74 6.05
C GLN A 57 19.11 -2.13 6.14
N VAL A 58 19.03 -2.82 7.27
CA VAL A 58 19.44 -4.23 7.38
C VAL A 58 18.59 -5.10 6.46
N LEU A 59 17.28 -4.90 6.45
CA LEU A 59 16.37 -5.60 5.55
C LEU A 59 16.71 -5.35 4.07
N LEU A 60 16.95 -4.10 3.69
CA LEU A 60 17.37 -3.72 2.34
C LEU A 60 18.70 -4.38 1.96
N ALA A 61 19.67 -4.40 2.88
CA ALA A 61 20.96 -5.06 2.64
C ALA A 61 20.78 -6.57 2.39
N CYS A 62 19.95 -7.24 3.17
CA CYS A 62 19.64 -8.67 2.98
C CYS A 62 19.04 -8.95 1.59
N ILE A 63 18.18 -8.05 1.09
CA ILE A 63 17.56 -8.17 -0.23
C ILE A 63 18.59 -7.94 -1.33
N ARG A 64 19.35 -6.84 -1.28
CA ARG A 64 20.34 -6.48 -2.31
C ARG A 64 21.48 -7.46 -2.43
N LEU A 65 21.89 -8.06 -1.32
CA LEU A 65 22.88 -9.12 -1.29
C LEU A 65 22.31 -10.49 -1.66
N GLN A 66 21.00 -10.60 -1.90
CA GLN A 66 20.30 -11.86 -2.15
C GLN A 66 20.57 -12.91 -1.04
N LEU A 67 20.81 -12.44 0.20
CA LEU A 67 21.15 -13.29 1.33
C LEU A 67 20.06 -14.33 1.62
N LEU A 68 18.79 -13.90 1.58
CA LEU A 68 17.66 -14.77 1.88
C LEU A 68 17.48 -15.84 0.79
N ASP A 69 17.62 -15.47 -0.49
CA ASP A 69 17.56 -16.40 -1.64
C ASP A 69 18.67 -17.45 -1.55
N ARG A 70 19.86 -17.02 -1.14
CA ARG A 70 20.98 -17.92 -0.90
C ARG A 70 20.69 -18.93 0.23
N LEU A 71 20.17 -18.44 1.34
CA LEU A 71 19.83 -19.27 2.51
C LEU A 71 18.61 -20.19 2.27
N ALA A 72 17.73 -19.83 1.35
CA ALA A 72 16.62 -20.69 0.93
C ALA A 72 17.09 -21.99 0.28
N ARG A 73 18.24 -21.97 -0.40
CA ARG A 73 18.80 -23.18 -1.05
C ARG A 73 19.34 -24.15 -0.02
N SER A 74 20.11 -23.66 0.94
CA SER A 74 20.62 -24.47 2.06
C SER A 74 21.24 -23.58 3.14
N PRO A 75 21.16 -23.95 4.42
CA PRO A 75 21.94 -23.32 5.48
C PRO A 75 23.44 -23.44 5.23
N CYS A 76 24.20 -22.37 5.49
CA CYS A 76 25.65 -22.34 5.29
C CYS A 76 26.37 -21.59 6.42
N SER A 77 27.68 -21.67 6.49
CA SER A 77 28.48 -20.98 7.49
C SER A 77 28.62 -19.50 7.20
N ALA A 78 28.94 -18.67 8.21
CA ALA A 78 29.24 -17.26 8.02
C ALA A 78 30.44 -17.03 7.11
N ALA A 79 31.46 -17.93 7.15
CA ALA A 79 32.63 -17.86 6.30
C ALA A 79 32.28 -18.08 4.82
N ASP A 80 31.43 -19.08 4.52
CA ASP A 80 30.98 -19.33 3.14
C ASP A 80 30.15 -18.13 2.62
N LEU A 81 29.27 -17.57 3.47
CA LEU A 81 28.51 -16.37 3.10
C LEU A 81 29.40 -15.15 2.86
N ALA A 82 30.43 -14.95 3.66
CA ALA A 82 31.40 -13.86 3.46
C ALA A 82 32.08 -13.94 2.08
N ALA A 83 32.47 -15.14 1.67
CA ALA A 83 33.07 -15.37 0.36
C ALA A 83 32.05 -15.18 -0.78
N GLU A 84 30.88 -15.79 -0.68
CA GLU A 84 29.82 -15.71 -1.71
C GLU A 84 29.27 -14.31 -1.92
N LEU A 85 29.09 -13.56 -0.81
CA LEU A 85 28.54 -12.18 -0.84
C LEU A 85 29.62 -11.13 -1.09
N ASN A 86 30.89 -11.52 -1.21
CA ASN A 86 32.05 -10.63 -1.35
C ASN A 86 32.09 -9.55 -0.23
N LEU A 87 31.88 -9.98 1.01
CA LEU A 87 31.93 -9.12 2.19
C LEU A 87 33.09 -9.51 3.10
N PRO A 88 33.71 -8.54 3.81
CA PRO A 88 34.66 -8.86 4.87
C PRO A 88 33.98 -9.74 5.95
N PRO A 89 34.66 -10.77 6.49
CA PRO A 89 34.10 -11.65 7.51
C PRO A 89 33.46 -10.89 8.72
N PRO A 90 34.11 -9.86 9.30
CA PRO A 90 33.49 -9.12 10.41
C PRO A 90 32.21 -8.36 10.02
N SER A 91 32.10 -7.92 8.76
CA SER A 91 30.88 -7.25 8.25
C SER A 91 29.76 -8.25 8.03
N THR A 92 30.11 -9.45 7.55
CA THR A 92 29.14 -10.55 7.39
C THR A 92 28.59 -11.00 8.74
N GLU A 93 29.43 -11.22 9.73
CA GLU A 93 29.01 -11.58 11.08
C GLU A 93 28.04 -10.52 11.66
N ARG A 94 28.39 -9.23 11.55
CA ARG A 94 27.53 -8.13 12.00
C ARG A 94 26.20 -8.09 11.26
N LEU A 95 26.18 -8.32 9.95
CA LEU A 95 24.95 -8.39 9.16
C LEU A 95 24.07 -9.56 9.63
N LEU A 96 24.68 -10.73 9.85
CA LEU A 96 23.97 -11.94 10.29
C LEU A 96 23.38 -11.77 11.69
N GLU A 97 24.14 -11.21 12.64
CA GLU A 97 23.67 -10.89 14.00
C GLU A 97 22.48 -9.91 13.96
N ALA A 98 22.59 -8.86 13.14
CA ALA A 98 21.51 -7.89 12.96
C ALA A 98 20.27 -8.55 12.33
N ALA A 99 20.45 -9.34 11.27
CA ALA A 99 19.38 -10.04 10.58
C ALA A 99 18.69 -11.10 11.47
N GLU A 100 19.46 -11.78 12.34
CA GLU A 100 18.93 -12.74 13.32
C GLU A 100 18.07 -12.03 14.38
N SER A 101 18.52 -10.87 14.87
CA SER A 101 17.75 -10.05 15.81
C SER A 101 16.41 -9.55 15.24
N LEU A 102 16.30 -9.51 13.91
CA LEU A 102 15.09 -9.12 13.15
C LEU A 102 14.32 -10.33 12.60
N GLU A 103 14.64 -11.55 13.04
CA GLU A 103 13.99 -12.81 12.60
C GLU A 103 14.07 -13.06 11.07
N LEU A 104 15.00 -12.39 10.37
CA LEU A 104 15.22 -12.59 8.93
C LEU A 104 16.03 -13.85 8.66
N VAL A 105 16.97 -14.15 9.55
CA VAL A 105 17.78 -15.39 9.56
C VAL A 105 17.75 -16.01 10.94
N GLU A 106 18.15 -17.25 11.07
CA GLU A 106 18.29 -17.92 12.38
C GLU A 106 19.45 -18.91 12.39
N SER A 107 20.04 -19.07 13.55
CA SER A 107 21.11 -20.04 13.79
C SER A 107 20.63 -21.49 13.64
N ARG A 108 21.46 -22.33 13.03
CA ARG A 108 21.25 -23.76 12.81
C ARG A 108 22.35 -24.60 13.44
N ALA A 109 22.10 -25.91 13.57
CA ALA A 109 23.11 -26.82 14.05
C ALA A 109 24.39 -26.78 13.22
N GLY A 110 25.56 -26.98 13.88
CA GLY A 110 26.86 -26.99 13.23
C GLY A 110 27.40 -25.62 12.85
N GLY A 111 26.99 -24.55 13.53
CA GLY A 111 27.46 -23.17 13.29
C GLY A 111 27.00 -22.60 11.95
N LYS A 112 25.93 -23.13 11.38
CA LYS A 112 25.31 -22.63 10.15
C LYS A 112 24.22 -21.62 10.45
N VAL A 113 23.90 -20.81 9.43
CA VAL A 113 22.78 -19.86 9.40
C VAL A 113 21.78 -20.30 8.34
N GLY A 114 20.50 -20.19 8.64
CA GLY A 114 19.38 -20.49 7.75
C GLY A 114 18.34 -19.37 7.75
N LEU A 115 17.26 -19.54 6.99
CA LEU A 115 16.16 -18.58 6.97
C LEU A 115 15.46 -18.52 8.33
N GLY A 116 15.23 -17.30 8.82
CA GLY A 116 14.32 -16.99 9.90
C GLY A 116 12.85 -16.91 9.43
N THR A 117 11.94 -16.78 10.36
CA THR A 117 10.49 -16.79 10.09
C THR A 117 10.07 -15.63 9.18
N LEU A 118 10.56 -14.41 9.44
CA LEU A 118 10.25 -13.24 8.61
C LEU A 118 10.99 -13.29 7.27
N GLY A 119 12.23 -13.82 7.22
CA GLY A 119 12.96 -14.02 5.98
C GLY A 119 12.25 -14.98 5.03
N ALA A 120 11.73 -16.09 5.55
CA ALA A 120 10.94 -17.03 4.76
C ALA A 120 9.63 -16.41 4.25
N ALA A 121 8.93 -15.64 5.11
CA ALA A 121 7.71 -14.93 4.72
C ALA A 121 7.98 -13.89 3.61
N LEU A 122 9.12 -13.20 3.66
CA LEU A 122 9.52 -12.22 2.64
C LEU A 122 9.76 -12.88 1.28
N LEU A 123 10.47 -14.01 1.24
CA LEU A 123 10.70 -14.75 0.00
C LEU A 123 9.40 -15.28 -0.63
N GLY A 124 8.41 -15.62 0.17
CA GLY A 124 7.08 -15.97 -0.30
C GLY A 124 6.29 -14.80 -0.92
N ASN A 125 6.81 -13.56 -0.82
CA ASN A 125 6.13 -12.35 -1.27
C ASN A 125 7.09 -11.41 -2.04
N PRO A 126 7.47 -11.73 -3.30
CA PRO A 126 8.45 -10.96 -4.08
C PRO A 126 8.08 -9.47 -4.23
N SER A 127 6.79 -9.14 -4.26
CA SER A 127 6.33 -7.74 -4.34
C SER A 127 6.74 -6.90 -3.12
N VAL A 128 6.89 -7.52 -1.96
CA VAL A 128 7.38 -6.84 -0.75
C VAL A 128 8.86 -6.47 -0.91
N ALA A 129 9.68 -7.35 -1.48
CA ALA A 129 11.08 -7.06 -1.77
C ALA A 129 11.23 -5.89 -2.76
N MET A 130 10.41 -5.87 -3.83
CA MET A 130 10.38 -4.75 -4.79
C MET A 130 9.97 -3.43 -4.12
N MET A 131 8.99 -3.46 -3.21
CA MET A 131 8.58 -2.27 -2.45
C MET A 131 9.69 -1.77 -1.54
N ILE A 132 10.44 -2.66 -0.87
CA ILE A 132 11.58 -2.30 -0.01
C ILE A 132 12.70 -1.65 -0.83
N GLU A 133 12.98 -2.14 -2.03
CA GLU A 133 13.93 -1.52 -2.96
C GLU A 133 13.48 -0.12 -3.38
N HIS A 134 12.20 0.03 -3.69
CA HIS A 134 11.59 1.32 -4.05
C HIS A 134 11.68 2.35 -2.93
N HIS A 135 11.66 1.93 -1.66
CA HIS A 135 11.82 2.84 -0.52
C HIS A 135 13.12 3.64 -0.52
N SER A 136 14.10 3.30 -1.34
CA SER A 136 15.31 4.12 -1.49
C SER A 136 15.00 5.55 -1.93
N ALA A 137 13.99 5.76 -2.80
CA ALA A 137 13.50 7.08 -3.18
C ALA A 137 12.88 7.82 -1.98
N LEU A 138 11.98 7.14 -1.26
CA LEU A 138 11.35 7.70 -0.06
C LEU A 138 12.39 8.06 1.03
N TYR A 139 13.44 7.25 1.23
CA TYR A 139 14.52 7.57 2.17
C TYR A 139 15.24 8.87 1.78
N SER A 140 15.50 9.10 0.49
CA SER A 140 16.08 10.34 0.00
C SER A 140 15.19 11.54 0.34
N ASP A 141 13.90 11.41 0.14
CA ASP A 141 12.92 12.47 0.40
C ASP A 141 12.75 12.76 1.90
N LEU A 142 12.85 11.74 2.73
CA LEU A 142 12.74 11.86 4.19
C LEU A 142 14.02 12.28 4.90
N GLN A 143 15.14 12.56 4.20
CA GLN A 143 16.35 13.12 4.84
C GLN A 143 16.07 14.44 5.55
N ASP A 144 15.19 15.28 4.99
CA ASP A 144 14.66 16.47 5.66
C ASP A 144 13.12 16.42 5.69
N PRO A 145 12.53 15.75 6.69
CA PRO A 145 11.09 15.63 6.81
C PRO A 145 10.41 16.99 7.14
N ILE A 146 11.16 17.97 7.65
CA ILE A 146 10.61 19.29 7.93
C ILE A 146 10.43 20.08 6.65
N ALA A 147 11.39 20.03 5.73
CA ALA A 147 11.26 20.66 4.41
C ALA A 147 10.09 20.04 3.64
N LEU A 148 9.93 18.70 3.69
CA LEU A 148 8.81 18.01 3.08
C LEU A 148 7.46 18.49 3.67
N LEU A 149 7.33 18.52 5.00
CA LEU A 149 6.11 18.98 5.69
C LEU A 149 5.76 20.46 5.40
N ARG A 150 6.75 21.28 5.06
CA ARG A 150 6.55 22.69 4.71
C ARG A 150 6.29 22.93 3.23
N GLY A 151 6.27 21.88 2.40
CA GLY A 151 6.16 22.02 0.94
C GLY A 151 7.32 22.79 0.31
N GLN A 152 8.52 22.75 0.93
CA GLN A 152 9.70 23.49 0.47
C GLN A 152 10.53 22.71 -0.55
N ARG A 153 10.14 21.48 -0.89
CA ARG A 153 10.74 20.69 -1.96
C ARG A 153 9.90 20.84 -3.21
N GLU A 154 10.45 21.46 -4.24
CA GLU A 154 9.78 21.61 -5.55
C GLU A 154 9.64 20.24 -6.25
N THR A 155 10.61 19.35 -6.09
CA THR A 155 10.59 18.00 -6.64
C THR A 155 11.13 16.98 -5.62
N THR A 156 10.55 15.79 -5.61
CA THR A 156 10.95 14.65 -4.79
C THR A 156 11.40 13.50 -5.67
N GLU A 157 12.23 12.58 -5.15
CA GLU A 157 12.59 11.37 -5.89
C GLU A 157 11.38 10.45 -6.08
N LEU A 158 10.46 10.46 -5.11
CA LEU A 158 9.24 9.67 -5.18
C LEU A 158 8.26 10.27 -6.20
N GLY A 159 8.11 11.61 -6.26
CA GLY A 159 7.30 12.29 -7.27
C GLY A 159 7.80 12.00 -8.68
N ARG A 160 9.10 12.07 -8.92
CA ARG A 160 9.69 11.69 -10.21
C ARG A 160 9.43 10.23 -10.58
N PHE A 161 9.42 9.32 -9.61
CA PHE A 161 9.06 7.92 -9.85
C PHE A 161 7.60 7.79 -10.26
N TRP A 162 6.72 8.62 -9.70
CA TRP A 162 5.30 8.73 -10.02
C TRP A 162 5.06 9.87 -11.01
N ALA A 163 5.64 9.77 -12.21
CA ALA A 163 5.67 10.85 -13.20
C ALA A 163 4.30 11.47 -13.49
N TYR A 164 3.21 10.74 -13.36
CA TYR A 164 1.86 11.27 -13.53
C TYR A 164 1.43 12.25 -12.42
N ALA A 165 2.05 12.18 -11.24
CA ALA A 165 1.73 13.07 -10.13
C ALA A 165 2.39 14.47 -10.26
N GLU A 166 3.39 14.63 -11.13
CA GLU A 166 4.13 15.88 -11.35
C GLU A 166 3.80 16.56 -12.68
N THR A 167 2.85 16.05 -13.49
CA THR A 167 2.56 16.60 -14.83
C THR A 167 1.10 16.97 -15.02
N ASP A 168 0.86 18.13 -15.67
CA ASP A 168 -0.47 18.56 -16.11
C ASP A 168 -0.96 17.81 -17.38
N THR A 169 -0.09 17.03 -18.02
CA THR A 169 -0.39 16.26 -19.23
C THR A 169 0.02 14.80 -19.11
N PRO A 170 -0.58 14.03 -18.19
CA PRO A 170 -0.19 12.64 -17.93
C PRO A 170 -0.36 11.72 -19.15
N THR A 171 -1.27 12.02 -20.04
CA THR A 171 -1.49 11.27 -21.30
C THR A 171 -0.31 11.37 -22.29
N ALA A 172 0.57 12.36 -22.15
CA ALA A 172 1.77 12.53 -22.97
C ALA A 172 2.97 11.72 -22.48
N LEU A 173 2.89 11.09 -21.28
CA LEU A 173 3.98 10.29 -20.71
C LEU A 173 4.31 9.08 -21.58
N GLY A 174 5.60 8.91 -21.88
CA GLY A 174 6.11 7.81 -22.66
C GLY A 174 6.13 6.47 -21.92
N SER A 175 6.37 5.40 -22.67
CA SER A 175 6.43 4.03 -22.12
C SER A 175 7.55 3.87 -21.08
N ASP A 176 8.72 4.49 -21.30
CA ASP A 176 9.88 4.35 -20.42
C ASP A 176 9.68 5.10 -19.10
N GLU A 177 9.01 6.26 -19.13
CA GLU A 177 8.72 7.08 -17.95
C GLU A 177 7.76 6.39 -16.99
N THR A 178 6.84 5.58 -17.53
CA THR A 178 5.83 4.87 -16.73
C THR A 178 6.20 3.41 -16.40
N ALA A 179 7.24 2.86 -17.02
CA ALA A 179 7.55 1.42 -16.94
C ALA A 179 7.98 0.94 -15.55
N ALA A 180 8.74 1.76 -14.81
CA ALA A 180 9.28 1.35 -13.51
C ALA A 180 8.17 1.20 -12.46
N TYR A 181 7.32 2.22 -12.33
CA TYR A 181 6.21 2.16 -11.39
C TYR A 181 5.16 1.13 -11.77
N SER A 182 4.86 1.00 -13.08
CA SER A 182 3.89 0.01 -13.56
C SER A 182 4.28 -1.42 -13.20
N ARG A 183 5.57 -1.78 -13.35
CA ARG A 183 6.08 -3.10 -12.94
C ARG A 183 5.93 -3.33 -11.43
N LEU A 184 6.28 -2.33 -10.61
CA LEU A 184 6.14 -2.42 -9.16
C LEU A 184 4.67 -2.62 -8.76
N MET A 185 3.77 -1.84 -9.36
CA MET A 185 2.34 -1.95 -9.10
C MET A 185 1.78 -3.30 -9.57
N ALA A 186 2.11 -3.73 -10.77
CA ALA A 186 1.66 -5.02 -11.30
C ALA A 186 2.08 -6.20 -10.40
N ALA A 187 3.33 -6.20 -9.93
CA ALA A 187 3.83 -7.25 -9.01
C ALA A 187 3.08 -7.28 -7.67
N SER A 188 2.75 -6.10 -7.10
CA SER A 188 2.01 -6.02 -5.84
C SER A 188 0.52 -6.32 -6.01
N GLN A 189 -0.01 -6.21 -7.23
CA GLN A 189 -1.44 -6.30 -7.50
C GLN A 189 -1.99 -7.73 -7.43
N GLU A 190 -1.18 -8.75 -7.64
CA GLU A 190 -1.63 -10.15 -7.56
C GLU A 190 -2.18 -10.50 -6.17
N LEU A 191 -1.44 -10.14 -5.12
CA LEU A 191 -1.88 -10.35 -3.74
C LEU A 191 -3.14 -9.54 -3.40
N ILE A 192 -3.21 -8.29 -3.88
CA ILE A 192 -4.39 -7.44 -3.69
C ILE A 192 -5.60 -8.02 -4.42
N ALA A 193 -5.41 -8.45 -5.68
CA ALA A 193 -6.48 -9.06 -6.48
C ALA A 193 -7.04 -10.32 -5.80
N GLU A 194 -6.19 -11.17 -5.25
CA GLU A 194 -6.62 -12.35 -4.49
C GLU A 194 -7.47 -11.97 -3.29
N GLN A 195 -7.05 -10.96 -2.49
CA GLN A 195 -7.83 -10.48 -1.34
C GLN A 195 -9.20 -9.95 -1.76
N VAL A 196 -9.27 -9.17 -2.84
CA VAL A 196 -10.52 -8.61 -3.37
C VAL A 196 -11.45 -9.73 -3.86
N LEU A 197 -10.92 -10.64 -4.69
CA LEU A 197 -11.68 -11.74 -5.28
C LEU A 197 -12.17 -12.76 -4.26
N ASN A 198 -11.48 -12.93 -3.14
CA ASN A 198 -11.91 -13.77 -2.04
C ASN A 198 -12.97 -13.07 -1.16
N ALA A 199 -12.95 -11.74 -1.08
CA ALA A 199 -13.89 -10.96 -0.29
C ALA A 199 -15.22 -10.69 -1.03
N CYS A 200 -15.20 -10.53 -2.36
CA CYS A 200 -16.34 -10.10 -3.17
C CYS A 200 -16.75 -11.13 -4.22
N ALA A 201 -18.05 -11.42 -4.27
CA ALA A 201 -18.64 -12.27 -5.29
C ALA A 201 -18.92 -11.46 -6.59
N LEU A 202 -18.10 -11.65 -7.64
CA LEU A 202 -18.20 -10.91 -8.89
C LEU A 202 -18.86 -11.71 -10.04
N GLN A 203 -19.23 -12.97 -9.83
CA GLN A 203 -19.74 -13.88 -10.88
C GLN A 203 -21.07 -13.44 -11.54
N ARG A 204 -21.78 -12.48 -10.95
CA ARG A 204 -23.03 -11.95 -11.51
C ARG A 204 -22.81 -10.84 -12.54
N HIS A 205 -21.63 -10.24 -12.55
CA HIS A 205 -21.28 -9.17 -13.47
C HIS A 205 -20.87 -9.73 -14.84
N ARG A 206 -21.04 -8.91 -15.89
CA ARG A 206 -20.75 -9.28 -17.28
C ARG A 206 -19.71 -8.37 -17.91
N ARG A 207 -19.73 -7.08 -17.56
CA ARG A 207 -18.86 -6.05 -18.12
C ARG A 207 -18.28 -5.19 -17.00
N GLY A 208 -16.99 -5.34 -16.75
CA GLY A 208 -16.26 -4.56 -15.76
C GLY A 208 -15.40 -3.49 -16.42
N LEU A 209 -15.30 -2.32 -15.76
CA LEU A 209 -14.32 -1.26 -16.02
C LEU A 209 -13.39 -1.14 -14.83
N ASP A 210 -12.09 -1.26 -15.05
CA ASP A 210 -11.05 -1.07 -14.06
C ASP A 210 -10.37 0.28 -14.32
N ILE A 211 -10.72 1.28 -13.52
CA ILE A 211 -10.22 2.65 -13.68
C ILE A 211 -8.88 2.77 -12.95
N GLY A 212 -7.84 3.28 -13.63
CA GLY A 212 -6.48 3.26 -13.13
C GLY A 212 -5.94 1.83 -12.99
N GLY A 213 -6.38 0.92 -13.88
CA GLY A 213 -6.10 -0.52 -13.78
C GLY A 213 -4.66 -0.92 -14.10
N GLY A 214 -3.78 0.05 -14.41
CA GLY A 214 -2.37 -0.20 -14.69
C GLY A 214 -2.18 -1.15 -15.87
N GLU A 215 -1.24 -2.07 -15.74
CA GLU A 215 -0.98 -3.13 -16.75
C GLU A 215 -2.05 -4.24 -16.75
N GLY A 216 -3.22 -4.00 -16.18
CA GLY A 216 -4.36 -4.91 -16.22
C GLY A 216 -4.24 -6.14 -15.31
N ALA A 217 -3.37 -6.10 -14.30
CA ALA A 217 -3.15 -7.25 -13.41
C ALA A 217 -4.42 -7.65 -12.64
N PHE A 218 -5.18 -6.69 -12.11
CA PHE A 218 -6.45 -6.96 -11.45
C PHE A 218 -7.50 -7.47 -12.44
N ALA A 219 -7.67 -6.80 -13.58
CA ALA A 219 -8.60 -7.21 -14.64
C ALA A 219 -8.30 -8.64 -15.13
N ALA A 220 -7.03 -9.00 -15.32
CA ALA A 220 -6.60 -10.35 -15.67
C ALA A 220 -6.98 -11.37 -14.60
N ALA A 221 -6.75 -11.06 -13.31
CA ALA A 221 -7.13 -11.93 -12.20
C ALA A 221 -8.67 -12.15 -12.14
N VAL A 222 -9.44 -11.09 -12.36
CA VAL A 222 -10.92 -11.16 -12.45
C VAL A 222 -11.34 -12.10 -13.58
N MET A 223 -10.79 -11.94 -14.79
CA MET A 223 -11.14 -12.75 -15.95
C MET A 223 -10.69 -14.21 -15.84
N LYS A 224 -9.56 -14.46 -15.16
CA LYS A 224 -9.10 -15.83 -14.84
C LYS A 224 -10.10 -16.54 -13.93
N ARG A 225 -10.63 -15.83 -12.94
CA ARG A 225 -11.56 -16.40 -11.95
C ARG A 225 -13.00 -16.49 -12.44
N HIS A 226 -13.41 -15.57 -13.33
CA HIS A 226 -14.80 -15.42 -13.79
C HIS A 226 -14.86 -15.44 -15.33
N ALA A 227 -15.04 -16.63 -15.92
CA ALA A 227 -15.03 -16.83 -17.36
C ALA A 227 -16.13 -16.04 -18.11
N GLY A 228 -17.23 -15.69 -17.43
CA GLY A 228 -18.35 -14.93 -18.01
C GLY A 228 -18.20 -13.41 -17.92
N LEU A 229 -17.13 -12.89 -17.32
CA LEU A 229 -16.92 -11.46 -17.12
C LEU A 229 -15.86 -10.94 -18.10
N ALA A 230 -16.22 -9.91 -18.87
CA ALA A 230 -15.30 -9.16 -19.71
C ALA A 230 -14.83 -7.90 -18.96
N MET A 231 -13.55 -7.55 -19.07
CA MET A 231 -12.98 -6.39 -18.42
C MET A 231 -12.44 -5.39 -19.43
N CYS A 232 -12.65 -4.10 -19.16
CA CYS A 232 -11.98 -2.98 -19.81
C CYS A 232 -11.07 -2.30 -18.79
N VAL A 233 -9.82 -2.03 -19.16
CA VAL A 233 -8.92 -1.16 -18.37
C VAL A 233 -8.99 0.23 -18.95
N PHE A 234 -9.19 1.24 -18.07
CA PHE A 234 -9.06 2.65 -18.40
C PHE A 234 -7.84 3.19 -17.67
N ASP A 235 -6.84 3.61 -18.41
CA ASP A 235 -5.58 4.14 -17.88
C ASP A 235 -4.89 5.02 -18.94
N LEU A 236 -3.72 5.60 -18.61
CA LEU A 236 -2.93 6.38 -19.56
C LEU A 236 -2.64 5.56 -20.84
N PRO A 237 -2.59 6.19 -22.03
CA PRO A 237 -2.43 5.48 -23.30
C PRO A 237 -1.19 4.58 -23.33
N SER A 238 -0.04 5.01 -22.79
CA SER A 238 1.19 4.22 -22.71
C SER A 238 1.06 3.01 -21.77
N VAL A 239 0.27 3.13 -20.70
CA VAL A 239 -0.02 2.05 -19.76
C VAL A 239 -0.97 1.03 -20.38
N CYS A 240 -2.01 1.51 -21.07
CA CYS A 240 -2.96 0.66 -21.79
C CYS A 240 -2.30 -0.24 -22.85
N GLN A 241 -1.24 0.24 -23.52
CA GLN A 241 -0.49 -0.60 -24.46
C GLN A 241 0.13 -1.82 -23.77
N ARG A 242 0.65 -1.67 -22.56
CA ARG A 242 1.21 -2.79 -21.78
C ARG A 242 0.12 -3.73 -21.27
N ALA A 243 -1.01 -3.17 -20.84
CA ALA A 243 -2.18 -3.97 -20.46
C ALA A 243 -2.69 -4.82 -21.63
N GLN A 244 -2.76 -4.24 -22.83
CA GLN A 244 -3.17 -4.94 -24.05
C GLN A 244 -2.21 -6.10 -24.38
N ALA A 245 -0.90 -5.85 -24.34
CA ALA A 245 0.11 -6.89 -24.57
C ALA A 245 -0.01 -8.04 -23.56
N ARG A 246 -0.25 -7.73 -22.29
CA ARG A 246 -0.52 -8.75 -21.25
C ARG A 246 -1.77 -9.58 -21.57
N PHE A 247 -2.86 -8.93 -21.95
CA PHE A 247 -4.11 -9.61 -22.27
C PHE A 247 -4.00 -10.55 -23.46
N GLU A 248 -3.19 -10.18 -24.46
CA GLU A 248 -2.87 -11.01 -25.60
C GLU A 248 -2.04 -12.25 -25.19
N GLN A 249 -0.99 -12.04 -24.36
CA GLN A 249 -0.19 -13.12 -23.81
C GLN A 249 -1.01 -14.10 -22.95
N ASP A 250 -1.92 -13.58 -22.14
CA ASP A 250 -2.79 -14.37 -21.27
C ASP A 250 -3.97 -15.03 -22.02
N GLY A 251 -4.16 -14.72 -23.32
CA GLY A 251 -5.16 -15.35 -24.19
C GLY A 251 -6.61 -14.95 -23.87
N PHE A 252 -6.85 -13.74 -23.32
CA PHE A 252 -8.23 -13.32 -22.98
C PHE A 252 -9.09 -12.95 -24.19
N GLY A 253 -8.47 -12.62 -25.35
CA GLY A 253 -9.18 -12.31 -26.59
C GLY A 253 -10.18 -11.17 -26.44
N ALA A 254 -11.39 -11.33 -26.96
CA ALA A 254 -12.44 -10.31 -26.97
C ALA A 254 -12.99 -9.96 -25.54
N ARG A 255 -12.63 -10.73 -24.50
CA ARG A 255 -13.05 -10.42 -23.13
C ARG A 255 -12.23 -9.32 -22.47
N ALA A 256 -11.09 -8.95 -23.02
CA ALA A 256 -10.18 -7.93 -22.49
C ALA A 256 -10.10 -6.75 -23.46
N GLN A 257 -10.33 -5.56 -22.96
CA GLN A 257 -10.22 -4.31 -23.71
C GLN A 257 -9.43 -3.29 -22.91
N THR A 258 -8.85 -2.32 -23.61
CA THR A 258 -8.20 -1.17 -23.02
C THR A 258 -8.74 0.12 -23.63
N HIS A 259 -8.82 1.17 -22.85
CA HIS A 259 -9.20 2.51 -23.31
C HIS A 259 -8.25 3.53 -22.70
N GLY A 260 -7.43 4.15 -23.53
CA GLY A 260 -6.43 5.14 -23.10
C GLY A 260 -7.07 6.50 -22.84
N GLY A 261 -6.75 7.10 -21.69
CA GLY A 261 -7.21 8.45 -21.33
C GLY A 261 -6.81 8.83 -19.93
N ASP A 262 -7.07 10.09 -19.59
CA ASP A 262 -6.96 10.64 -18.26
C ASP A 262 -8.33 10.57 -17.56
N PHE A 263 -8.45 9.82 -16.48
CA PHE A 263 -9.72 9.61 -15.78
C PHE A 263 -10.28 10.89 -15.11
N LEU A 264 -9.48 11.95 -14.99
CA LEU A 264 -9.94 13.25 -14.50
C LEU A 264 -10.47 14.15 -15.63
N ASN A 265 -9.88 14.08 -16.83
CA ASN A 265 -10.15 15.04 -17.89
C ASN A 265 -10.88 14.44 -19.11
N ASP A 266 -10.74 13.13 -19.35
CA ASP A 266 -11.32 12.49 -20.52
C ASP A 266 -12.65 11.79 -20.21
N VAL A 267 -13.44 11.59 -21.27
CA VAL A 267 -14.73 10.89 -21.18
C VAL A 267 -14.49 9.39 -21.06
N MET A 268 -14.96 8.79 -19.98
CA MET A 268 -14.90 7.35 -19.79
C MET A 268 -15.95 6.61 -20.59
N PRO A 269 -15.65 5.39 -21.04
CA PRO A 269 -16.65 4.51 -21.64
C PRO A 269 -17.72 4.13 -20.61
N THR A 270 -18.94 3.90 -21.09
CA THR A 270 -20.13 3.67 -20.24
C THR A 270 -20.75 2.28 -20.45
N GLY A 271 -21.74 1.92 -19.63
CA GLY A 271 -22.50 0.69 -19.77
C GLY A 271 -21.86 -0.52 -19.09
N PHE A 272 -21.15 -0.30 -18.01
CA PHE A 272 -20.55 -1.34 -17.17
C PHE A 272 -21.45 -1.67 -15.97
N ASP A 273 -21.57 -2.94 -15.66
CA ASP A 273 -22.29 -3.42 -14.47
C ASP A 273 -21.37 -3.58 -13.25
N LEU A 274 -20.05 -3.43 -13.45
CA LEU A 274 -19.01 -3.35 -12.42
C LEU A 274 -18.02 -2.25 -12.79
N VAL A 275 -17.70 -1.38 -11.83
CA VAL A 275 -16.54 -0.45 -11.92
C VAL A 275 -15.65 -0.70 -10.72
N SER A 276 -14.34 -0.83 -10.95
CA SER A 276 -13.34 -1.01 -9.89
C SER A 276 -12.37 0.16 -9.81
N LEU A 277 -12.06 0.54 -8.57
CA LEU A 277 -11.01 1.45 -8.17
C LEU A 277 -10.11 0.71 -7.18
N VAL A 278 -8.99 0.17 -7.66
CA VAL A 278 -8.09 -0.66 -6.86
C VAL A 278 -6.77 0.06 -6.64
N ARG A 279 -6.62 0.68 -5.47
CA ARG A 279 -5.45 1.49 -5.12
C ARG A 279 -5.25 2.69 -6.06
N VAL A 280 -6.32 3.42 -6.28
CA VAL A 280 -6.36 4.61 -7.15
C VAL A 280 -6.87 5.84 -6.39
N LEU A 281 -7.90 5.64 -5.55
CA LEU A 281 -8.57 6.75 -4.88
C LEU A 281 -7.66 7.48 -3.89
N HIS A 282 -6.72 6.78 -3.25
CA HIS A 282 -5.78 7.36 -2.30
C HIS A 282 -4.69 8.22 -2.96
N ASP A 283 -4.43 8.02 -4.25
CA ASP A 283 -3.47 8.81 -5.03
C ASP A 283 -4.01 10.19 -5.42
N GLN A 284 -5.30 10.44 -5.21
CA GLN A 284 -5.98 11.68 -5.60
C GLN A 284 -6.30 12.55 -4.38
N ASP A 285 -6.24 13.87 -4.52
CA ASP A 285 -6.75 14.82 -3.55
C ASP A 285 -8.28 14.77 -3.46
N ASP A 286 -8.90 15.43 -2.48
CA ASP A 286 -10.33 15.23 -2.19
C ASP A 286 -11.25 15.63 -3.35
N ASP A 287 -10.95 16.72 -4.03
CA ASP A 287 -11.75 17.21 -5.16
C ASP A 287 -11.64 16.28 -6.36
N GLU A 288 -10.43 15.84 -6.69
CA GLU A 288 -10.14 14.87 -7.76
C GLU A 288 -10.74 13.50 -7.47
N ALA A 289 -10.63 13.04 -6.23
CA ALA A 289 -11.25 11.79 -5.81
C ALA A 289 -12.78 11.84 -5.93
N CYS A 290 -13.41 12.97 -5.60
CA CYS A 290 -14.84 13.18 -5.82
C CYS A 290 -15.19 13.25 -7.32
N GLN A 291 -14.35 13.87 -8.16
CA GLN A 291 -14.52 13.89 -9.60
C GLN A 291 -14.44 12.48 -10.19
N LEU A 292 -13.42 11.71 -9.81
CA LEU A 292 -13.23 10.33 -10.20
C LEU A 292 -14.44 9.46 -9.82
N LEU A 293 -14.99 9.62 -8.63
CA LEU A 293 -16.19 8.92 -8.20
C LEU A 293 -17.43 9.29 -9.05
N ARG A 294 -17.59 10.56 -9.44
CA ARG A 294 -18.67 10.98 -10.36
C ARG A 294 -18.50 10.35 -11.74
N SER A 295 -17.28 10.31 -12.27
CA SER A 295 -16.96 9.66 -13.55
C SER A 295 -17.23 8.15 -13.48
N ALA A 296 -16.83 7.49 -12.39
CA ALA A 296 -17.13 6.08 -12.14
C ALA A 296 -18.66 5.82 -12.08
N ARG A 297 -19.43 6.76 -11.49
CA ARG A 297 -20.89 6.66 -11.47
C ARG A 297 -21.51 6.75 -12.86
N THR A 298 -20.99 7.62 -13.72
CA THR A 298 -21.45 7.78 -15.12
C THR A 298 -21.13 6.54 -15.96
N ALA A 299 -20.00 5.89 -15.69
CA ALA A 299 -19.62 4.65 -16.39
C ALA A 299 -20.53 3.45 -16.04
N LEU A 300 -21.15 3.47 -14.87
CA LEU A 300 -22.01 2.38 -14.37
C LEU A 300 -23.40 2.40 -14.99
N THR A 301 -23.94 1.21 -15.22
CA THR A 301 -25.38 1.01 -15.42
C THR A 301 -26.16 1.32 -14.12
N PRO A 302 -27.46 1.63 -14.18
CA PRO A 302 -28.27 1.93 -12.99
C PRO A 302 -28.19 0.85 -11.89
N ASP A 303 -28.14 -0.42 -12.27
CA ASP A 303 -28.05 -1.56 -11.36
C ASP A 303 -26.61 -2.00 -11.09
N GLY A 304 -25.63 -1.28 -11.63
CA GLY A 304 -24.22 -1.58 -11.52
C GLY A 304 -23.67 -1.44 -10.10
N ARG A 305 -22.43 -1.83 -9.94
CA ARG A 305 -21.73 -1.79 -8.64
C ARG A 305 -20.36 -1.17 -8.78
N LEU A 306 -20.07 -0.23 -7.92
CA LEU A 306 -18.71 0.26 -7.68
C LEU A 306 -18.03 -0.63 -6.65
N LEU A 307 -16.78 -1.01 -6.92
CA LEU A 307 -15.86 -1.68 -6.01
C LEU A 307 -14.67 -0.77 -5.74
N ILE A 308 -14.39 -0.48 -4.48
CA ILE A 308 -13.22 0.28 -4.02
C ILE A 308 -12.38 -0.64 -3.17
N ALA A 309 -11.09 -0.76 -3.49
CA ALA A 309 -10.14 -1.56 -2.74
C ALA A 309 -8.91 -0.71 -2.39
N GLU A 310 -8.78 -0.32 -1.11
CA GLU A 310 -7.82 0.68 -0.64
C GLU A 310 -7.20 0.32 0.71
N PRO A 311 -5.95 0.73 0.98
CA PRO A 311 -5.46 0.85 2.34
C PRO A 311 -6.18 2.00 3.04
N MET A 312 -6.79 1.75 4.21
CA MET A 312 -7.59 2.76 4.92
C MET A 312 -6.98 3.15 6.25
N LEU A 313 -7.05 4.47 6.59
CA LEU A 313 -6.47 5.07 7.81
C LEU A 313 -6.93 4.40 9.11
N ASP A 314 -8.20 4.01 9.19
CA ASP A 314 -8.84 3.49 10.39
C ASP A 314 -8.81 1.95 10.47
N THR A 315 -7.88 1.32 9.76
CA THR A 315 -7.69 -0.13 9.80
C THR A 315 -7.09 -0.53 11.15
N ARG A 316 -7.86 -1.33 11.90
CA ARG A 316 -7.44 -1.76 13.23
C ARG A 316 -6.15 -2.59 13.18
N GLY A 317 -5.14 -2.18 13.94
CA GLY A 317 -3.81 -2.80 13.98
C GLY A 317 -2.86 -2.33 12.88
N ALA A 318 -3.33 -1.48 11.95
CA ALA A 318 -2.54 -0.86 10.89
C ALA A 318 -2.54 0.67 10.96
N GLU A 319 -2.88 1.26 12.09
CA GLU A 319 -2.98 2.71 12.25
C GLU A 319 -1.66 3.41 11.90
N ARG A 320 -0.52 2.77 12.22
CA ARG A 320 0.80 3.30 11.85
C ARG A 320 1.04 3.24 10.34
N VAL A 321 0.60 2.17 9.68
CA VAL A 321 0.73 2.01 8.23
C VAL A 321 -0.12 3.06 7.52
N GLY A 322 -1.39 3.18 7.88
CA GLY A 322 -2.29 4.16 7.26
C GLY A 322 -1.86 5.61 7.50
N ALA A 323 -1.63 5.98 8.75
CA ALA A 323 -1.39 7.38 9.11
C ALA A 323 0.08 7.83 8.97
N ALA A 324 1.05 7.01 9.37
CA ALA A 324 2.44 7.42 9.30
C ALA A 324 3.07 7.06 7.96
N TYR A 325 3.02 5.78 7.55
CA TYR A 325 3.68 5.36 6.31
C TYR A 325 3.00 5.98 5.08
N PHE A 326 1.71 5.70 4.84
CA PHE A 326 1.01 6.27 3.68
C PHE A 326 0.90 7.79 3.74
N GLY A 327 0.76 8.40 4.94
CA GLY A 327 0.72 9.86 5.06
C GLY A 327 1.98 10.54 4.55
N PHE A 328 3.17 10.03 4.88
CA PHE A 328 4.43 10.59 4.39
C PHE A 328 4.78 10.13 2.98
N TYR A 329 4.39 8.91 2.60
CA TYR A 329 4.61 8.40 1.26
C TYR A 329 3.87 9.25 0.21
N LEU A 330 2.55 9.48 0.40
CA LEU A 330 1.73 10.28 -0.51
C LEU A 330 2.15 11.76 -0.50
N MET A 331 2.55 12.29 0.67
CA MET A 331 3.13 13.64 0.73
C MET A 331 4.43 13.75 -0.10
N ALA A 332 5.30 12.73 -0.06
CA ALA A 332 6.51 12.69 -0.87
C ALA A 332 6.20 12.42 -2.35
N MET A 333 5.11 11.75 -2.67
CA MET A 333 4.63 11.57 -4.05
C MET A 333 4.13 12.90 -4.65
N GLY A 334 3.69 13.84 -3.80
CA GLY A 334 3.26 15.18 -4.21
C GLY A 334 1.75 15.39 -4.19
N GLN A 335 0.96 14.32 -4.16
CA GLN A 335 -0.51 14.38 -4.13
C GLN A 335 -1.13 13.17 -3.44
N GLY A 336 -2.43 13.28 -3.18
CA GLY A 336 -3.23 12.22 -2.61
C GLY A 336 -3.15 12.10 -1.08
N ARG A 337 -4.05 11.34 -0.53
CA ARG A 337 -4.06 11.00 0.90
C ARG A 337 -4.80 9.70 1.19
N ALA A 338 -4.33 8.98 2.19
CA ALA A 338 -5.09 7.87 2.74
C ALA A 338 -6.36 8.38 3.44
N ARG A 339 -7.47 7.67 3.27
CA ARG A 339 -8.78 8.01 3.84
C ARG A 339 -9.28 6.93 4.79
N SER A 340 -10.03 7.35 5.79
CA SER A 340 -10.79 6.41 6.60
C SER A 340 -12.03 5.91 5.84
N ARG A 341 -12.56 4.75 6.24
CA ARG A 341 -13.83 4.25 5.70
C ARG A 341 -14.94 5.30 5.74
N ARG A 342 -15.05 6.05 6.84
CA ARG A 342 -16.11 7.09 6.99
C ARG A 342 -15.95 8.25 6.02
N GLU A 343 -14.73 8.63 5.69
CA GLU A 343 -14.47 9.66 4.69
C GLU A 343 -14.87 9.17 3.31
N ILE A 344 -14.51 7.93 2.95
CA ILE A 344 -14.92 7.32 1.68
C ILE A 344 -16.45 7.19 1.60
N GLU A 345 -17.13 6.74 2.67
CA GLU A 345 -18.59 6.66 2.72
C GLU A 345 -19.27 8.02 2.50
N ARG A 346 -18.71 9.10 3.08
CA ARG A 346 -19.21 10.46 2.87
C ARG A 346 -19.03 10.90 1.42
N MET A 347 -17.83 10.71 0.84
CA MET A 347 -17.55 11.05 -0.56
C MET A 347 -18.46 10.28 -1.52
N LEU A 348 -18.71 9.00 -1.25
CA LEU A 348 -19.66 8.19 -2.01
C LEU A 348 -21.08 8.75 -1.98
N ALA A 349 -21.56 9.15 -0.80
CA ALA A 349 -22.89 9.77 -0.66
C ALA A 349 -22.97 11.11 -1.44
N GLU A 350 -21.94 11.95 -1.34
CA GLU A 350 -21.84 13.25 -2.04
C GLU A 350 -21.74 13.12 -3.57
N THR A 351 -21.26 11.96 -4.06
CA THR A 351 -21.10 11.67 -5.49
C THR A 351 -22.19 10.76 -6.08
N GLY A 352 -23.28 10.55 -5.33
CA GLY A 352 -24.47 9.85 -5.80
C GLY A 352 -24.38 8.33 -5.72
N PHE A 353 -23.74 7.81 -4.69
CA PHE A 353 -23.74 6.38 -4.35
C PHE A 353 -24.47 6.11 -3.04
N CYS A 354 -25.04 4.94 -2.91
CA CYS A 354 -25.73 4.43 -1.73
C CYS A 354 -25.38 2.95 -1.48
N ASP A 355 -25.99 2.34 -0.46
CA ASP A 355 -25.84 0.91 -0.08
C ASP A 355 -24.36 0.48 0.07
N VAL A 356 -23.57 1.32 0.76
CA VAL A 356 -22.14 1.04 0.96
C VAL A 356 -21.96 -0.15 1.89
N LYS A 357 -21.24 -1.19 1.41
CA LYS A 357 -20.93 -2.41 2.17
C LYS A 357 -19.45 -2.64 2.23
N GLU A 358 -18.96 -2.97 3.41
CA GLU A 358 -17.58 -3.43 3.58
C GLU A 358 -17.52 -4.96 3.51
N HIS A 359 -16.54 -5.45 2.77
CA HIS A 359 -16.22 -6.87 2.64
C HIS A 359 -14.92 -7.18 3.38
N ARG A 360 -14.94 -8.23 4.20
CA ARG A 360 -13.75 -8.63 4.98
C ARG A 360 -12.71 -9.28 4.09
N THR A 361 -11.50 -8.76 4.13
CA THR A 361 -10.30 -9.39 3.55
C THR A 361 -9.53 -10.16 4.61
N ALA A 362 -8.73 -11.14 4.20
CA ALA A 362 -7.84 -11.85 5.11
C ALA A 362 -6.64 -10.97 5.53
N ALA A 363 -6.26 -9.99 4.70
CA ALA A 363 -5.15 -9.08 4.95
C ALA A 363 -5.62 -7.60 4.94
N PRO A 364 -6.42 -7.14 5.92
CA PRO A 364 -6.96 -5.77 5.96
C PRO A 364 -5.87 -4.70 6.10
N LEU A 365 -4.65 -5.08 6.50
CA LEU A 365 -3.47 -4.21 6.51
C LEU A 365 -3.07 -3.78 5.11
N LEU A 366 -3.28 -4.63 4.11
CA LEU A 366 -2.93 -4.38 2.71
C LEU A 366 -4.07 -3.69 1.97
N VAL A 367 -5.30 -4.18 2.17
CA VAL A 367 -6.47 -3.69 1.45
C VAL A 367 -7.76 -3.97 2.21
N ARG A 368 -8.62 -2.96 2.26
CA ARG A 368 -10.03 -3.09 2.66
C ARG A 368 -10.90 -2.84 1.45
N VAL A 369 -12.02 -3.53 1.36
CA VAL A 369 -12.89 -3.53 0.18
C VAL A 369 -14.24 -2.98 0.54
N LEU A 370 -14.68 -1.97 -0.20
CA LEU A 370 -16.05 -1.43 -0.15
C LEU A 370 -16.74 -1.68 -1.48
N THR A 371 -18.04 -1.90 -1.44
CA THR A 371 -18.91 -1.83 -2.62
C THR A 371 -20.03 -0.85 -2.38
N ALA A 372 -20.46 -0.15 -3.44
CA ALA A 372 -21.56 0.80 -3.41
C ALA A 372 -22.43 0.63 -4.67
N ARG A 373 -23.65 1.16 -4.65
CA ARG A 373 -24.55 1.22 -5.80
C ARG A 373 -24.80 2.67 -6.20
N PRO A 374 -25.03 2.97 -7.48
CA PRO A 374 -25.59 4.26 -7.87
C PRO A 374 -26.89 4.53 -7.14
N THR A 375 -27.07 5.76 -6.63
CA THR A 375 -28.36 6.19 -6.10
C THR A 375 -29.37 6.21 -7.27
N PRO A 376 -30.54 5.58 -7.12
CA PRO A 376 -31.60 5.66 -8.13
C PRO A 376 -31.93 7.11 -8.47
N LEU A 377 -32.11 7.40 -9.74
CA LEU A 377 -32.63 8.70 -10.16
C LEU A 377 -34.07 8.82 -9.67
N GLU A 378 -34.44 9.92 -9.00
CA GLU A 378 -35.82 10.18 -8.61
C GLU A 378 -36.70 10.18 -9.85
N GLY A 379 -37.61 9.18 -9.99
CA GLY A 379 -38.55 9.06 -11.10
C GLY A 379 -38.56 7.72 -11.86
N GLN A 380 -37.78 6.71 -11.47
CA GLN A 380 -37.83 5.36 -12.03
C GLN A 380 -38.23 4.33 -10.94
N SER A 381 -39.43 4.49 -10.38
CA SER A 381 -40.10 3.48 -9.56
C SER A 381 -41.36 2.97 -10.25
#